data_242bf4bd59a93788c81d9a5d0a99bd35
#
_entry.id   242bf4bd59a93788c81d9a5d0a99bd35
#
_cell.length_a   1.000
_cell.length_b   1.000
_cell.length_c   1.000
_cell.angle_alpha   90.00
_cell.angle_beta   90.00
_cell.angle_gamma   90.00
#
_symmetry.space_group_name_H-M   'P 1'
#
loop_
_entity.id
_entity.type
_entity.pdbx_description
1 polymer ?
#
loop_
_entity_poly.entity_id
_entity_poly.type
_entity_poly.pdbx_seq_one_letter_code
_entity_poly.pdbx_strand_id
1 'polypeptide(L)'
;MATVIIPASLLELADQRSAEGEQNRSLHPDVFNALAESGMLRGWVAEEFGGRAVSVTEVLSEIEAVSVADGAAGWSVMIGNTTALNSHRLPTEWAEHIYRDPLGCTGGFGMPTAVGTVVDGGLSVTGRWSWGSGTD
;
A
#
# COMPACT_ATOMS: atom_id res chain seq x y z
N MET A 1 -5.16 -22.98 -9.56
CA MET A 1 -5.26 -21.61 -9.02
C MET A 1 -5.51 -21.75 -7.55
N ALA A 2 -4.65 -21.21 -6.72
CA ALA A 2 -4.91 -21.15 -5.28
C ALA A 2 -6.09 -20.18 -5.06
N THR A 3 -7.08 -20.60 -4.31
CA THR A 3 -8.19 -19.71 -3.94
C THR A 3 -7.65 -18.77 -2.86
N VAL A 4 -7.66 -17.47 -3.16
CA VAL A 4 -7.33 -16.45 -2.14
C VAL A 4 -8.43 -16.49 -1.09
N ILE A 5 -8.07 -16.83 0.13
CA ILE A 5 -9.01 -16.86 1.26
C ILE A 5 -8.82 -15.55 2.03
N ILE A 6 -9.73 -14.61 1.81
CA ILE A 6 -9.76 -13.37 2.59
C ILE A 6 -10.64 -13.61 3.81
N PRO A 7 -10.19 -13.30 5.03
CA PRO A 7 -11.01 -13.48 6.22
C PRO A 7 -12.30 -12.65 6.13
N ALA A 8 -13.44 -13.29 6.30
CA ALA A 8 -14.74 -12.60 6.29
C ALA A 8 -14.80 -11.47 7.33
N SER A 9 -14.18 -11.69 8.49
CA SER A 9 -14.08 -10.68 9.55
C SER A 9 -13.37 -9.39 9.12
N LEU A 10 -12.40 -9.48 8.20
CA LEU A 10 -11.73 -8.30 7.66
C LEU A 10 -12.67 -7.51 6.75
N LEU A 11 -13.42 -8.20 5.88
CA LEU A 11 -14.38 -7.56 4.98
C LEU A 11 -15.54 -6.92 5.77
N GLU A 12 -16.04 -7.60 6.79
CA GLU A 12 -17.06 -7.07 7.70
C GLU A 12 -16.56 -5.83 8.46
N LEU A 13 -15.30 -5.85 8.92
CA LEU A 13 -14.68 -4.70 9.57
C LEU A 13 -14.56 -3.50 8.62
N ALA A 14 -14.11 -3.73 7.38
CA ALA A 14 -14.00 -2.69 6.36
C ALA A 14 -15.36 -2.04 6.08
N ASP A 15 -16.41 -2.83 5.85
CA ASP A 15 -17.76 -2.35 5.65
C ASP A 15 -18.29 -1.53 6.84
N GLN A 16 -18.15 -2.04 8.07
CA GLN A 16 -18.62 -1.39 9.28
C GLN A 16 -17.93 -0.05 9.57
N ARG A 17 -16.66 0.10 9.17
CA ARG A 17 -15.85 1.31 9.41
C ARG A 17 -15.80 2.29 8.24
N SER A 18 -16.38 1.93 7.09
CA SER A 18 -16.36 2.73 5.86
C SER A 18 -16.89 4.16 6.09
N ALA A 19 -18.07 4.32 6.69
CA ALA A 19 -18.68 5.63 6.93
C ALA A 19 -17.83 6.52 7.87
N GLU A 20 -17.18 5.93 8.87
CA GLU A 20 -16.31 6.65 9.79
C GLU A 20 -15.02 7.09 9.08
N GLY A 21 -14.44 6.21 8.25
CA GLY A 21 -13.31 6.53 7.39
C GLY A 21 -13.61 7.69 6.43
N GLU A 22 -14.78 7.69 5.79
CA GLU A 22 -15.22 8.78 4.91
C GLU A 22 -15.32 10.12 5.67
N GLN A 23 -15.92 10.14 6.85
CA GLN A 23 -16.03 11.34 7.68
C GLN A 23 -14.66 11.89 8.08
N ASN A 24 -13.73 11.01 8.45
CA ASN A 24 -12.38 11.37 8.88
C ASN A 24 -11.43 11.65 7.71
N ARG A 25 -11.83 11.33 6.47
CA ARG A 25 -11.00 11.42 5.25
C ARG A 25 -9.70 10.62 5.33
N SER A 26 -9.73 9.54 6.06
CA SER A 26 -8.61 8.63 6.26
C SER A 26 -9.14 7.22 6.50
N LEU A 27 -8.41 6.21 6.06
CA LEU A 27 -8.78 4.83 6.34
C LEU A 27 -8.83 4.61 7.85
N HIS A 28 -9.89 3.94 8.33
CA HIS A 28 -10.00 3.69 9.77
C HIS A 28 -8.80 2.87 10.28
N PRO A 29 -8.16 3.25 11.40
CA PRO A 29 -6.95 2.56 11.88
C PRO A 29 -7.11 1.05 12.05
N ASP A 30 -8.27 0.59 12.55
CA ASP A 30 -8.52 -0.85 12.71
C ASP A 30 -8.52 -1.58 11.35
N VAL A 31 -9.05 -0.94 10.29
CA VAL A 31 -9.05 -1.51 8.93
C VAL A 31 -7.64 -1.54 8.38
N PHE A 32 -6.89 -0.44 8.52
CA PHE A 32 -5.49 -0.39 8.11
C PHE A 32 -4.66 -1.48 8.79
N ASN A 33 -4.78 -1.63 10.10
CA ASN A 33 -4.06 -2.65 10.86
C ASN A 33 -4.43 -4.06 10.40
N ALA A 34 -5.71 -4.36 10.20
CA ALA A 34 -6.15 -5.66 9.71
C ALA A 34 -5.60 -5.97 8.30
N LEU A 35 -5.58 -4.98 7.39
CA LEU A 35 -4.98 -5.12 6.06
C LEU A 35 -3.46 -5.34 6.14
N ALA A 36 -2.77 -4.60 7.02
CA ALA A 36 -1.33 -4.74 7.22
C ALA A 36 -0.97 -6.12 7.80
N GLU A 37 -1.67 -6.55 8.86
CA GLU A 37 -1.48 -7.86 9.50
C GLU A 37 -1.79 -9.03 8.55
N SER A 38 -2.75 -8.87 7.65
CA SER A 38 -3.05 -9.86 6.60
C SER A 38 -1.96 -9.94 5.52
N GLY A 39 -1.08 -8.94 5.43
CA GLY A 39 -0.06 -8.80 4.40
C GLY A 39 -0.61 -8.32 3.04
N MET A 40 -1.88 -7.96 2.93
CA MET A 40 -2.48 -7.51 1.67
C MET A 40 -1.86 -6.23 1.13
N LEU A 41 -1.34 -5.36 2.00
CA LEU A 41 -0.64 -4.14 1.58
C LEU A 41 0.76 -4.41 0.99
N ARG A 42 1.28 -5.64 1.12
CA ARG A 42 2.65 -6.06 0.78
C ARG A 42 2.71 -7.26 -0.17
N GLY A 43 1.65 -7.51 -0.92
CA GLY A 43 1.55 -8.63 -1.85
C GLY A 43 2.68 -8.67 -2.88
N TRP A 44 3.13 -7.50 -3.35
CA TRP A 44 4.20 -7.36 -4.34
C TRP A 44 5.51 -6.77 -3.78
N VAL A 45 5.67 -6.66 -2.48
CA VAL A 45 7.00 -6.48 -1.89
C VAL A 45 7.82 -7.73 -2.15
N ALA A 46 9.11 -7.60 -2.45
CA ALA A 46 10.00 -8.75 -2.63
C ALA A 46 10.06 -9.59 -1.34
N GLU A 47 10.12 -10.92 -1.48
CA GLU A 47 10.14 -11.87 -0.34
C GLU A 47 11.26 -11.58 0.65
N GLU A 48 12.44 -11.22 0.14
CA GLU A 48 13.60 -10.88 0.95
C GLU A 48 13.39 -9.68 1.88
N PHE A 49 12.38 -8.84 1.58
CA PHE A 49 11.98 -7.70 2.41
C PHE A 49 10.63 -7.94 3.13
N GLY A 50 10.22 -9.19 3.26
CA GLY A 50 9.00 -9.58 3.98
C GLY A 50 7.71 -9.42 3.18
N GLY A 51 7.79 -9.41 1.86
CA GLY A 51 6.63 -9.46 0.98
C GLY A 51 6.08 -10.86 0.81
N ARG A 52 4.90 -10.95 0.19
CA ARG A 52 4.22 -12.24 -0.04
C ARG A 52 4.54 -12.84 -1.41
N ALA A 53 5.09 -12.05 -2.34
CA ALA A 53 5.40 -12.42 -3.74
C ALA A 53 4.23 -13.14 -4.45
N VAL A 54 3.02 -12.72 -4.19
CA VAL A 54 1.79 -13.32 -4.76
C VAL A 54 1.60 -12.91 -6.22
N SER A 55 0.86 -13.72 -6.95
CA SER A 55 0.56 -13.44 -8.37
C SER A 55 -0.30 -12.18 -8.54
N VAL A 56 -0.26 -11.61 -9.75
CA VAL A 56 -1.12 -10.47 -10.11
C VAL A 56 -2.60 -10.81 -9.92
N THR A 57 -3.01 -12.02 -10.30
CA THR A 57 -4.39 -12.48 -10.16
C THR A 57 -4.83 -12.52 -8.69
N GLU A 58 -3.95 -12.94 -7.79
CA GLU A 58 -4.25 -12.96 -6.34
C GLU A 58 -4.44 -11.55 -5.81
N VAL A 59 -3.53 -10.62 -6.11
CA VAL A 59 -3.68 -9.22 -5.68
C VAL A 59 -4.95 -8.59 -6.25
N LEU A 60 -5.27 -8.83 -7.52
CA LEU A 60 -6.50 -8.30 -8.12
C LEU A 60 -7.76 -8.86 -7.43
N SER A 61 -7.75 -10.14 -7.06
CA SER A 61 -8.86 -10.73 -6.30
C SER A 61 -8.99 -10.15 -4.89
N GLU A 62 -7.87 -9.86 -4.23
CA GLU A 62 -7.87 -9.18 -2.93
C GLU A 62 -8.41 -7.75 -3.05
N ILE A 63 -7.94 -6.98 -4.06
CA ILE A 63 -8.44 -5.62 -4.32
C ILE A 63 -9.94 -5.65 -4.58
N GLU A 64 -10.42 -6.54 -5.44
CA GLU A 64 -11.85 -6.68 -5.77
C GLU A 64 -12.68 -6.95 -4.51
N ALA A 65 -12.31 -7.96 -3.74
CA ALA A 65 -13.09 -8.35 -2.57
C ALA A 65 -13.11 -7.26 -1.48
N VAL A 66 -11.97 -6.62 -1.21
CA VAL A 66 -11.89 -5.52 -0.24
C VAL A 66 -12.65 -4.30 -0.75
N SER A 67 -12.60 -3.99 -2.07
CA SER A 67 -13.32 -2.85 -2.65
C SER A 67 -14.83 -3.02 -2.62
N VAL A 68 -15.34 -4.26 -2.64
CA VAL A 68 -16.79 -4.53 -2.47
C VAL A 68 -17.25 -4.17 -1.07
N ALA A 69 -16.40 -4.38 -0.05
CA ALA A 69 -16.70 -4.02 1.33
C ALA A 69 -16.48 -2.52 1.60
N ASP A 70 -15.35 -1.97 1.15
CA ASP A 70 -15.00 -0.56 1.24
C ASP A 70 -14.05 -0.16 0.10
N GLY A 71 -14.49 0.76 -0.76
CA GLY A 71 -13.72 1.23 -1.90
C GLY A 71 -12.42 1.94 -1.51
N ALA A 72 -12.38 2.64 -0.37
CA ALA A 72 -11.17 3.30 0.12
C ALA A 72 -10.15 2.28 0.63
N ALA A 73 -10.60 1.23 1.31
CA ALA A 73 -9.75 0.13 1.74
C ALA A 73 -9.15 -0.63 0.53
N GLY A 74 -9.98 -0.96 -0.48
CA GLY A 74 -9.51 -1.59 -1.71
C GLY A 74 -8.52 -0.73 -2.49
N TRP A 75 -8.76 0.59 -2.54
CA TRP A 75 -7.80 1.55 -3.11
C TRP A 75 -6.46 1.52 -2.38
N SER A 76 -6.48 1.45 -1.04
CA SER A 76 -5.26 1.36 -0.23
C SER A 76 -4.47 0.08 -0.51
N VAL A 77 -5.15 -1.07 -0.67
CA VAL A 77 -4.52 -2.33 -1.09
C VAL A 77 -3.86 -2.18 -2.47
N MET A 78 -4.53 -1.55 -3.43
CA MET A 78 -3.99 -1.31 -4.77
C MET A 78 -2.74 -0.41 -4.72
N ILE A 79 -2.80 0.71 -4.00
CA ILE A 79 -1.66 1.64 -3.90
C ILE A 79 -0.47 0.98 -3.19
N GLY A 80 -0.69 0.31 -2.06
CA GLY A 80 0.37 -0.41 -1.34
C GLY A 80 1.12 -1.39 -2.24
N ASN A 81 0.39 -2.18 -3.03
CA ASN A 81 0.98 -3.14 -3.94
C ASN A 81 1.68 -2.51 -5.14
N THR A 82 1.09 -1.52 -5.79
CA THR A 82 1.71 -0.88 -6.96
C THR A 82 2.99 -0.14 -6.62
N THR A 83 3.05 0.51 -5.46
CA THR A 83 4.27 1.19 -4.97
C THR A 83 5.30 0.20 -4.43
N ALA A 84 4.86 -0.95 -3.93
CA ALA A 84 5.73 -2.05 -3.47
C ALA A 84 6.64 -2.61 -4.57
N LEU A 85 6.27 -2.48 -5.86
CA LEU A 85 7.12 -2.88 -6.99
C LEU A 85 8.48 -2.17 -7.01
N ASN A 86 8.62 -1.05 -6.32
CA ASN A 86 9.91 -0.38 -6.14
C ASN A 86 10.91 -1.23 -5.33
N SER A 87 10.44 -2.14 -4.46
CA SER A 87 11.31 -3.06 -3.72
C SER A 87 12.24 -3.89 -4.62
N HIS A 88 11.79 -4.20 -5.85
CA HIS A 88 12.55 -4.97 -6.83
C HIS A 88 13.56 -4.13 -7.64
N ARG A 89 13.58 -2.81 -7.47
CA ARG A 89 14.38 -1.87 -8.28
C ARG A 89 15.37 -1.04 -7.47
N LEU A 90 15.12 -0.90 -6.19
CA LEU A 90 15.99 -0.16 -5.29
C LEU A 90 17.26 -0.96 -4.99
N PRO A 91 18.40 -0.31 -4.72
CA PRO A 91 19.53 -0.96 -4.08
C PRO A 91 19.10 -1.63 -2.77
N THR A 92 19.63 -2.81 -2.48
CA THR A 92 19.20 -3.66 -1.35
C THR A 92 19.17 -2.89 -0.02
N GLU A 93 20.21 -2.10 0.27
CA GLU A 93 20.28 -1.30 1.49
C GLU A 93 19.12 -0.32 1.68
N TRP A 94 18.65 0.29 0.57
CA TRP A 94 17.51 1.21 0.58
C TRP A 94 16.18 0.47 0.67
N ALA A 95 16.06 -0.65 -0.02
CA ALA A 95 14.87 -1.50 0.07
C ALA A 95 14.70 -2.03 1.50
N GLU A 96 15.76 -2.54 2.13
CA GLU A 96 15.76 -2.95 3.53
C GLU A 96 15.34 -1.81 4.47
N HIS A 97 15.84 -0.60 4.22
CA HIS A 97 15.50 0.54 5.05
C HIS A 97 14.02 0.93 4.93
N ILE A 98 13.48 0.97 3.71
CA ILE A 98 12.10 1.39 3.42
C ILE A 98 11.09 0.34 3.87
N TYR A 99 11.37 -0.95 3.60
CA TYR A 99 10.45 -2.05 3.87
C TYR A 99 10.71 -2.77 5.21
N ARG A 100 11.52 -2.19 6.09
CA ARG A 100 11.89 -2.75 7.41
C ARG A 100 10.68 -3.07 8.28
N ASP A 101 9.68 -2.19 8.31
CA ASP A 101 8.48 -2.41 9.08
C ASP A 101 7.57 -3.41 8.36
N PRO A 102 7.31 -4.59 8.94
CA PRO A 102 6.47 -5.61 8.31
C PRO A 102 5.00 -5.19 8.18
N LEU A 103 4.55 -4.22 8.96
CA LEU A 103 3.19 -3.67 8.90
C LEU A 103 3.12 -2.38 8.07
N GLY A 104 4.28 -1.81 7.69
CA GLY A 104 4.35 -0.61 6.89
C GLY A 104 3.94 -0.84 5.44
N CYS A 105 3.32 0.17 4.85
CA CYS A 105 3.09 0.23 3.41
C CYS A 105 3.75 1.48 2.81
N THR A 106 3.87 1.48 1.49
CA THR A 106 4.34 2.66 0.74
C THR A 106 3.18 3.32 0.02
N GLY A 107 3.24 4.64 -0.08
CA GLY A 107 2.32 5.46 -0.85
C GLY A 107 2.97 6.03 -2.10
N GLY A 108 2.20 6.73 -2.93
CA GLY A 108 2.76 7.29 -4.16
C GLY A 108 1.96 8.41 -4.79
N PHE A 109 2.62 9.09 -5.70
CA PHE A 109 2.07 10.19 -6.51
C PHE A 109 2.21 9.85 -7.99
N GLY A 110 1.13 10.02 -8.75
CA GLY A 110 1.13 9.75 -10.17
C GLY A 110 1.60 10.93 -11.04
N MET A 111 1.68 12.15 -10.49
CA MET A 111 2.03 13.35 -11.24
C MET A 111 3.31 14.01 -10.70
N PRO A 112 4.37 14.12 -11.52
CA PRO A 112 5.61 14.77 -11.12
C PRO A 112 5.43 16.30 -11.15
N THR A 113 5.21 16.91 -10.00
CA THR A 113 5.06 18.36 -9.84
C THR A 113 6.28 19.03 -9.16
N ALA A 114 7.31 18.22 -8.87
CA ALA A 114 8.52 18.68 -8.19
C ALA A 114 9.64 19.03 -9.16
N VAL A 115 10.55 19.87 -8.69
CA VAL A 115 11.83 20.16 -9.34
C VAL A 115 12.93 19.50 -8.53
N GLY A 116 13.71 18.63 -9.20
CA GLY A 116 14.91 18.01 -8.64
C GLY A 116 16.17 18.70 -9.17
N THR A 117 17.09 19.06 -8.28
CA THR A 117 18.41 19.59 -8.61
C THR A 117 19.47 18.65 -8.10
N VAL A 118 20.43 18.31 -8.97
CA VAL A 118 21.59 17.50 -8.56
C VAL A 118 22.48 18.35 -7.65
N VAL A 119 22.80 17.80 -6.49
CA VAL A 119 23.69 18.39 -5.50
C VAL A 119 24.77 17.39 -5.09
N ASP A 120 25.78 17.83 -4.37
CA ASP A 120 26.77 16.90 -3.83
C ASP A 120 26.11 15.87 -2.91
N GLY A 121 26.31 14.60 -3.20
CA GLY A 121 25.76 13.48 -2.45
C GLY A 121 24.31 13.10 -2.75
N GLY A 122 23.63 13.73 -3.76
CA GLY A 122 22.27 13.34 -4.09
C GLY A 122 21.46 14.32 -4.90
N LEU A 123 20.16 14.38 -4.57
CA LEU A 123 19.19 15.28 -5.21
C LEU A 123 18.49 16.13 -4.14
N SER A 124 18.48 17.43 -4.36
CA SER A 124 17.59 18.35 -3.64
C SER A 124 16.25 18.42 -4.38
N VAL A 125 15.15 18.06 -3.71
CA VAL A 125 13.84 18.03 -4.33
C VAL A 125 12.92 19.02 -3.61
N THR A 126 12.29 19.92 -4.40
CA THR A 126 11.32 20.87 -3.87
C THR A 126 10.03 20.76 -4.67
N GLY A 127 8.93 20.62 -3.97
CA GLY A 127 7.63 20.52 -4.62
C GLY A 127 6.48 20.38 -3.64
N ARG A 128 5.27 20.43 -4.20
CA ARG A 128 4.04 20.13 -3.49
C ARG A 128 3.29 19.10 -4.32
N TRP A 129 2.95 18.00 -3.68
CA TRP A 129 2.23 16.91 -4.32
C TRP A 129 0.79 16.87 -3.83
N SER A 130 -0.13 16.68 -4.75
CA SER A 130 -1.54 16.44 -4.46
C SER A 130 -1.87 14.97 -4.75
N TRP A 131 -2.87 14.44 -4.08
CA TRP A 131 -3.33 13.06 -4.27
C TRP A 131 -2.28 12.01 -3.87
N GLY A 132 -1.61 12.24 -2.75
CA GLY A 132 -0.66 11.30 -2.18
C GLY A 132 -1.39 10.15 -1.47
N SER A 133 -1.90 9.17 -2.22
CA SER A 133 -2.55 8.02 -1.62
C SER A 133 -1.58 7.20 -0.78
N GLY A 134 -1.97 6.85 0.45
CA GLY A 134 -1.14 6.11 1.40
C GLY A 134 -0.06 6.95 2.08
N THR A 135 -0.26 8.27 2.19
CA THR A 135 0.70 9.20 2.85
C THR A 135 0.12 9.87 4.09
N ASP A 136 -0.98 9.38 4.62
CA ASP A 136 -1.66 9.87 5.83
C ASP A 136 -0.96 9.42 7.13
#